data_b904c221cfafd3fdb4116d5fb60b141f
#
_entry.id   b904c221cfafd3fdb4116d5fb60b141f
#
_cell.length_a   1.000
_cell.length_b   1.000
_cell.length_c   1.000
_cell.angle_alpha   90.00
_cell.angle_beta   90.00
_cell.angle_gamma   90.00
#
_symmetry.space_group_name_H-M   'P 1'
#
loop_
_entity.id
_entity.type
_entity.pdbx_description
1 polymer ?
#
loop_
_entity_poly.entity_id
_entity_poly.type
_entity_poly.pdbx_seq_one_letter_code
_entity_poly.pdbx_strand_id
1 'polypeptide(L)'
;PPYWIDTPELRKALVPYYAEVANFDALAGAIRSYLDESDLANDTIFFVCTEQGSAFPFAKWTCFDNGLHTGLVAYGPGIVPKGHVSEELFWLCDVAPTMIDAAGGKMTKGFFDGRSQYANLTGKPTQVHDFVIGQFSNKGIIDNNDRIYPIRCIRDDRYSFIWSPNHEQITSNVSLSKALALINGETPRANKPGKEFPAASWVEAAKGPPLENPLIKKLNRRPEFALYDLQKDPHELNDLGSDPKHKKTINRLRNQLFSWLEQRDDADPIATERAITKNKATKPNKKRPKQKGQNK
;
A
#
# COMPACT_ATOMS: atom_id res chain seq x y z
N PRO A 1 -16.78 -2.18 5.06
CA PRO A 1 -16.02 -3.42 5.11
C PRO A 1 -15.96 -3.98 6.54
N PRO A 2 -15.83 -5.30 6.72
CA PRO A 2 -15.88 -5.95 8.04
C PRO A 2 -14.65 -5.66 8.93
N TYR A 3 -13.60 -5.10 8.36
CA TYR A 3 -12.42 -4.64 9.10
C TYR A 3 -12.54 -3.19 9.61
N TRP A 4 -13.71 -2.55 9.49
CA TRP A 4 -13.97 -1.23 10.05
C TRP A 4 -15.02 -1.29 11.15
N ILE A 5 -14.83 -0.51 12.19
CA ILE A 5 -15.86 -0.24 13.21
C ILE A 5 -16.69 0.92 12.68
N ASP A 6 -17.97 0.66 12.45
CA ASP A 6 -18.88 1.67 11.91
C ASP A 6 -19.20 2.72 12.98
N THR A 7 -18.75 3.94 12.75
CA THR A 7 -18.99 5.10 13.61
C THR A 7 -19.48 6.28 12.78
N PRO A 8 -20.25 7.23 13.37
CA PRO A 8 -20.65 8.45 12.67
C PRO A 8 -19.46 9.22 12.09
N GLU A 9 -18.35 9.27 12.78
CA GLU A 9 -17.10 9.95 12.36
C GLU A 9 -16.48 9.27 11.16
N LEU A 10 -16.48 7.93 11.13
CA LEU A 10 -16.01 7.18 9.96
C LEU A 10 -16.89 7.49 8.73
N ARG A 11 -18.21 7.44 8.90
CA ARG A 11 -19.15 7.75 7.81
C ARG A 11 -18.97 9.18 7.30
N LYS A 12 -18.80 10.15 8.20
CA LYS A 12 -18.52 11.55 7.86
C LYS A 12 -17.20 11.69 7.09
N ALA A 13 -16.15 10.96 7.47
CA ALA A 13 -14.85 10.99 6.80
C ALA A 13 -14.90 10.34 5.40
N LEU A 14 -15.81 9.40 5.16
CA LEU A 14 -15.97 8.76 3.85
C LEU A 14 -16.58 9.69 2.79
N VAL A 15 -17.38 10.67 3.18
CA VAL A 15 -18.04 11.59 2.23
C VAL A 15 -17.03 12.36 1.36
N PRO A 16 -16.07 13.14 1.92
CA PRO A 16 -15.08 13.81 1.12
C PRO A 16 -14.15 12.83 0.40
N TYR A 17 -13.86 11.65 0.98
CA TYR A 17 -13.06 10.64 0.31
C TYR A 17 -13.71 10.17 -1.00
N TYR A 18 -15.00 9.85 -0.98
CA TYR A 18 -15.71 9.46 -2.21
C TYR A 18 -15.88 10.62 -3.19
N ALA A 19 -15.98 11.86 -2.71
CA ALA A 19 -15.99 13.03 -3.59
C ALA A 19 -14.66 13.15 -4.37
N GLU A 20 -13.51 12.93 -3.71
CA GLU A 20 -12.20 12.92 -4.39
C GLU A 20 -12.06 11.75 -5.36
N VAL A 21 -12.60 10.57 -5.04
CA VAL A 21 -12.64 9.44 -5.99
C VAL A 21 -13.47 9.80 -7.22
N ALA A 22 -14.62 10.44 -7.05
CA ALA A 22 -15.45 10.89 -8.16
C ALA A 22 -14.76 11.98 -9.03
N ASN A 23 -14.02 12.90 -8.40
CA ASN A 23 -13.22 13.89 -9.12
C ASN A 23 -12.12 13.23 -9.96
N PHE A 24 -11.44 12.24 -9.39
CA PHE A 24 -10.41 11.47 -10.10
C PHE A 24 -11.01 10.68 -11.28
N ASP A 25 -12.15 10.05 -11.10
CA ASP A 25 -12.88 9.33 -12.15
C ASP A 25 -13.29 10.27 -13.28
N ALA A 26 -13.83 11.44 -12.96
CA ALA A 26 -14.20 12.45 -13.94
C ALA A 26 -12.99 12.94 -14.76
N LEU A 27 -11.83 13.13 -14.12
CA LEU A 27 -10.58 13.50 -14.81
C LEU A 27 -10.11 12.39 -15.74
N ALA A 28 -10.11 11.14 -15.28
CA ALA A 28 -9.77 9.99 -16.11
C ALA A 28 -10.73 9.85 -17.30
N GLY A 29 -12.02 10.08 -17.07
CA GLY A 29 -13.06 10.12 -18.11
C GLY A 29 -12.81 11.20 -19.16
N ALA A 30 -12.42 12.40 -18.73
CA ALA A 30 -12.11 13.51 -19.67
C ALA A 30 -10.90 13.20 -20.56
N ILE A 31 -9.85 12.60 -20.00
CA ILE A 31 -8.66 12.17 -20.77
C ILE A 31 -9.06 11.09 -21.78
N ARG A 32 -9.86 10.12 -21.36
CA ARG A 32 -10.36 9.08 -22.24
C ARG A 32 -11.18 9.65 -23.39
N SER A 33 -12.12 10.57 -23.12
CA SER A 33 -12.93 11.22 -24.15
C SER A 33 -12.06 11.98 -25.16
N TYR A 34 -11.03 12.69 -24.68
CA TYR A 34 -10.08 13.34 -25.57
C TYR A 34 -9.35 12.35 -26.49
N LEU A 35 -8.95 11.18 -25.98
CA LEU A 35 -8.33 10.14 -26.79
C LEU A 35 -9.32 9.58 -27.82
N ASP A 36 -10.56 9.33 -27.42
CA ASP A 36 -11.62 8.81 -28.31
C ASP A 36 -11.98 9.78 -29.47
N GLU A 37 -11.88 11.09 -29.21
CA GLU A 37 -12.15 12.17 -30.18
C GLU A 37 -10.92 12.49 -31.04
N SER A 38 -9.76 11.91 -30.75
CA SER A 38 -8.51 12.11 -31.47
C SER A 38 -8.12 10.86 -32.24
N ASP A 39 -7.25 11.02 -33.25
CA ASP A 39 -6.71 9.91 -34.04
C ASP A 39 -5.68 9.07 -33.22
N LEU A 40 -5.47 9.38 -31.90
CA LEU A 40 -4.46 8.75 -31.07
C LEU A 40 -4.96 7.50 -30.37
N ALA A 41 -6.26 7.27 -30.26
CA ALA A 41 -6.84 6.21 -29.43
C ALA A 41 -6.31 4.80 -29.76
N ASN A 42 -6.13 4.50 -31.05
CA ASN A 42 -5.69 3.16 -31.49
C ASN A 42 -4.20 2.88 -31.27
N ASP A 43 -3.39 3.94 -31.09
CA ASP A 43 -1.94 3.84 -30.90
C ASP A 43 -1.51 4.21 -29.46
N THR A 44 -2.48 4.37 -28.55
CA THR A 44 -2.21 4.78 -27.17
C THR A 44 -2.73 3.76 -26.17
N ILE A 45 -1.92 3.42 -25.18
CA ILE A 45 -2.39 2.75 -23.96
C ILE A 45 -2.44 3.77 -22.83
N PHE A 46 -3.63 4.03 -22.34
CA PHE A 46 -3.87 4.92 -21.21
C PHE A 46 -4.03 4.11 -19.93
N PHE A 47 -3.10 4.28 -18.99
CA PHE A 47 -3.16 3.66 -17.67
C PHE A 47 -3.79 4.61 -16.65
N VAL A 48 -4.77 4.10 -15.91
CA VAL A 48 -5.31 4.75 -14.72
C VAL A 48 -4.97 3.86 -13.54
N CYS A 49 -4.18 4.36 -12.60
CA CYS A 49 -3.85 3.60 -11.40
C CYS A 49 -3.95 4.47 -10.15
N THR A 50 -4.28 3.83 -9.02
CA THR A 50 -4.17 4.44 -7.71
C THR A 50 -2.77 4.19 -7.13
N GLU A 51 -2.31 5.06 -6.23
CA GLU A 51 -0.98 4.96 -5.66
C GLU A 51 -0.91 3.88 -4.58
N GLN A 52 -1.88 3.89 -3.66
CA GLN A 52 -1.94 3.00 -2.49
C GLN A 52 -3.35 3.03 -1.91
N GLY A 53 -3.60 2.25 -0.85
CA GLY A 53 -4.87 2.28 -0.13
C GLY A 53 -5.18 3.64 0.52
N SER A 54 -6.43 3.82 0.91
CA SER A 54 -6.92 5.04 1.57
C SER A 54 -6.22 5.32 2.91
N ALA A 55 -6.35 6.54 3.45
CA ALA A 55 -5.83 6.88 4.77
C ALA A 55 -6.63 6.29 5.96
N PHE A 56 -7.62 5.44 5.68
CA PHE A 56 -8.40 4.74 6.70
C PHE A 56 -7.60 3.59 7.33
N PRO A 57 -8.03 3.12 8.54
CA PRO A 57 -7.37 2.01 9.20
C PRO A 57 -7.23 0.76 8.31
N PHE A 58 -6.10 0.06 8.47
CA PHE A 58 -5.69 -1.15 7.73
C PHE A 58 -5.41 -0.96 6.23
N ALA A 59 -5.33 0.27 5.74
CA ALA A 59 -4.99 0.56 4.36
C ALA A 59 -3.63 1.26 4.27
N LYS A 60 -3.57 2.53 3.94
CA LYS A 60 -2.32 3.29 3.79
C LYS A 60 -1.36 3.07 4.97
N TRP A 61 -0.07 2.97 4.68
CA TRP A 61 1.02 2.71 5.64
C TRP A 61 0.98 1.32 6.28
N THR A 62 0.40 0.37 5.58
CA THR A 62 0.39 -1.04 5.99
C THR A 62 0.77 -1.94 4.82
N CYS A 63 1.06 -3.21 5.12
CA CYS A 63 1.21 -4.25 4.11
C CYS A 63 0.01 -5.21 4.08
N PHE A 64 -1.14 -4.78 4.58
CA PHE A 64 -2.39 -5.48 4.32
C PHE A 64 -2.83 -5.28 2.86
N ASP A 65 -3.64 -6.18 2.34
CA ASP A 65 -4.14 -6.11 0.97
C ASP A 65 -4.75 -4.74 0.65
N ASN A 66 -5.56 -4.18 1.54
CA ASN A 66 -6.13 -2.83 1.38
C ASN A 66 -5.10 -1.70 1.32
N GLY A 67 -3.87 -1.93 1.76
CA GLY A 67 -2.78 -0.95 1.68
C GLY A 67 -1.97 -1.07 0.40
N LEU A 68 -1.96 -2.24 -0.22
CA LEU A 68 -1.09 -2.59 -1.34
C LEU A 68 -1.84 -2.84 -2.65
N HIS A 69 -3.06 -3.39 -2.58
CA HIS A 69 -3.87 -3.70 -3.74
C HIS A 69 -4.46 -2.42 -4.32
N THR A 70 -3.77 -1.87 -5.32
CA THR A 70 -4.18 -0.64 -6.00
C THR A 70 -5.06 -0.97 -7.20
N GLY A 71 -5.97 -0.04 -7.54
CA GLY A 71 -6.71 -0.12 -8.79
C GLY A 71 -5.77 0.14 -9.97
N LEU A 72 -5.85 -0.71 -10.99
CA LEU A 72 -5.14 -0.52 -12.25
C LEU A 72 -6.10 -0.83 -13.41
N VAL A 73 -6.30 0.15 -14.27
CA VAL A 73 -7.11 0.02 -15.49
C VAL A 73 -6.26 0.45 -16.67
N ALA A 74 -6.31 -0.32 -17.76
CA ALA A 74 -5.69 0.04 -19.02
C ALA A 74 -6.78 0.25 -20.08
N TYR A 75 -6.68 1.35 -20.83
CA TYR A 75 -7.52 1.67 -21.95
C TYR A 75 -6.65 1.85 -23.21
N GLY A 76 -7.04 1.20 -24.32
CA GLY A 76 -6.34 1.28 -25.60
C GLY A 76 -7.08 0.41 -26.64
N PRO A 77 -8.10 0.94 -27.32
CA PRO A 77 -9.06 0.16 -28.12
C PRO A 77 -8.41 -0.65 -29.25
N GLY A 78 -7.27 -0.22 -29.76
CA GLY A 78 -6.51 -0.96 -30.78
C GLY A 78 -5.58 -2.04 -30.20
N ILE A 79 -5.39 -2.09 -28.86
CA ILE A 79 -4.32 -2.87 -28.20
C ILE A 79 -4.89 -3.74 -27.10
N VAL A 80 -5.73 -3.16 -26.22
CA VAL A 80 -6.28 -3.83 -25.03
C VAL A 80 -7.70 -4.33 -25.32
N PRO A 81 -7.98 -5.63 -25.19
CA PRO A 81 -9.32 -6.18 -25.46
C PRO A 81 -10.36 -5.59 -24.48
N LYS A 82 -11.52 -5.24 -25.03
CA LYS A 82 -12.62 -4.68 -24.25
C LYS A 82 -13.11 -5.68 -23.21
N GLY A 83 -13.22 -5.21 -21.96
CA GLY A 83 -13.73 -6.01 -20.84
C GLY A 83 -12.78 -7.11 -20.36
N HIS A 84 -11.51 -7.08 -20.80
CA HIS A 84 -10.49 -8.00 -20.30
C HIS A 84 -10.22 -7.74 -18.82
N VAL A 85 -10.20 -8.82 -18.04
CA VAL A 85 -9.81 -8.82 -16.63
C VAL A 85 -8.67 -9.83 -16.47
N SER A 86 -7.57 -9.43 -15.86
CA SER A 86 -6.45 -10.31 -15.54
C SER A 86 -6.39 -10.54 -14.03
N GLU A 87 -6.27 -11.79 -13.62
CA GLU A 87 -6.04 -12.22 -12.24
C GLU A 87 -4.54 -12.40 -11.95
N GLU A 88 -3.68 -12.12 -12.93
CA GLU A 88 -2.22 -12.25 -12.77
C GLU A 88 -1.68 -11.20 -11.81
N LEU A 89 -0.65 -11.60 -11.04
CA LEU A 89 0.04 -10.69 -10.15
C LEU A 89 0.72 -9.57 -10.94
N PHE A 90 0.33 -8.34 -10.66
CA PHE A 90 0.89 -7.14 -11.24
C PHE A 90 1.60 -6.32 -10.15
N TRP A 91 2.84 -5.95 -10.40
CA TRP A 91 3.60 -5.10 -9.50
C TRP A 91 3.76 -3.70 -10.13
N LEU A 92 3.64 -2.61 -9.37
CA LEU A 92 3.75 -1.27 -9.97
C LEU A 92 5.07 -1.00 -10.69
N CYS A 93 6.15 -1.67 -10.31
CA CYS A 93 7.42 -1.60 -11.06
C CYS A 93 7.35 -2.25 -12.44
N ASP A 94 6.28 -3.00 -12.76
CA ASP A 94 6.04 -3.62 -14.06
C ASP A 94 5.55 -2.61 -15.11
N VAL A 95 5.05 -1.45 -14.68
CA VAL A 95 4.50 -0.44 -15.59
C VAL A 95 5.54 0.02 -16.60
N ALA A 96 6.74 0.41 -16.14
CA ALA A 96 7.78 0.92 -17.03
C ALA A 96 8.26 -0.12 -18.06
N PRO A 97 8.62 -1.38 -17.69
CA PRO A 97 8.96 -2.39 -18.69
C PRO A 97 7.79 -2.74 -19.61
N THR A 98 6.54 -2.69 -19.13
CA THR A 98 5.35 -2.89 -19.96
C THR A 98 5.20 -1.80 -21.02
N MET A 99 5.43 -0.54 -20.67
CA MET A 99 5.40 0.58 -21.61
C MET A 99 6.47 0.46 -22.69
N ILE A 100 7.69 0.05 -22.31
CA ILE A 100 8.78 -0.15 -23.28
C ILE A 100 8.44 -1.28 -24.24
N ASP A 101 7.93 -2.39 -23.74
CA ASP A 101 7.56 -3.56 -24.54
C ASP A 101 6.40 -3.20 -25.50
N ALA A 102 5.36 -2.51 -25.02
CA ALA A 102 4.25 -2.04 -25.83
C ALA A 102 4.71 -1.11 -26.97
N ALA A 103 5.74 -0.31 -26.75
CA ALA A 103 6.34 0.55 -27.75
C ALA A 103 7.35 -0.18 -28.69
N GLY A 104 7.50 -1.50 -28.60
CA GLY A 104 8.46 -2.28 -29.37
C GLY A 104 9.92 -2.04 -28.97
N GLY A 105 10.16 -1.46 -27.80
CA GLY A 105 11.49 -1.17 -27.28
C GLY A 105 12.21 -2.42 -26.75
N LYS A 106 13.52 -2.34 -26.61
CA LYS A 106 14.34 -3.41 -26.03
C LYS A 106 14.66 -3.11 -24.58
N MET A 107 14.37 -4.08 -23.71
CA MET A 107 14.71 -3.98 -22.29
C MET A 107 16.15 -4.46 -22.04
N THR A 108 16.92 -3.66 -21.32
CA THR A 108 18.23 -4.08 -20.82
C THR A 108 18.03 -5.03 -19.64
N LYS A 109 18.62 -6.23 -19.72
CA LYS A 109 18.55 -7.22 -18.66
C LYS A 109 19.08 -6.65 -17.34
N GLY A 110 18.28 -6.77 -16.26
CA GLY A 110 18.67 -6.32 -14.91
C GLY A 110 18.54 -4.80 -14.67
N PHE A 111 18.02 -4.04 -15.65
CA PHE A 111 17.77 -2.61 -15.44
C PHE A 111 16.50 -2.33 -14.65
N PHE A 112 15.49 -3.19 -14.76
CA PHE A 112 14.24 -3.09 -14.01
C PHE A 112 14.10 -4.26 -13.04
N ASP A 113 13.53 -4.01 -11.85
CA ASP A 113 13.06 -5.06 -10.95
C ASP A 113 11.74 -5.67 -11.43
N GLY A 114 10.91 -4.86 -12.11
CA GLY A 114 9.67 -5.28 -12.74
C GLY A 114 9.86 -6.01 -14.05
N ARG A 115 8.78 -6.62 -14.54
CA ARG A 115 8.72 -7.37 -15.79
C ARG A 115 7.55 -6.89 -16.64
N SER A 116 7.65 -7.02 -17.97
CA SER A 116 6.55 -6.64 -18.85
C SER A 116 5.31 -7.50 -18.61
N GLN A 117 4.18 -6.85 -18.49
CA GLN A 117 2.83 -7.43 -18.45
C GLN A 117 2.08 -7.22 -19.78
N TYR A 118 2.78 -6.83 -20.84
CA TYR A 118 2.14 -6.49 -22.11
C TYR A 118 1.34 -7.65 -22.70
N ALA A 119 1.84 -8.89 -22.57
CA ALA A 119 1.08 -10.07 -22.99
C ALA A 119 -0.27 -10.18 -22.25
N ASN A 120 -0.28 -9.98 -20.92
CA ASN A 120 -1.49 -9.99 -20.12
C ASN A 120 -2.45 -8.86 -20.53
N LEU A 121 -1.96 -7.66 -20.77
CA LEU A 121 -2.76 -6.53 -21.23
C LEU A 121 -3.41 -6.78 -22.58
N THR A 122 -2.75 -7.52 -23.46
CA THR A 122 -3.29 -7.88 -24.80
C THR A 122 -4.15 -9.14 -24.79
N GLY A 123 -4.56 -9.63 -23.63
CA GLY A 123 -5.44 -10.79 -23.48
C GLY A 123 -4.75 -12.14 -23.69
N LYS A 124 -3.43 -12.20 -23.58
CA LYS A 124 -2.65 -13.45 -23.61
C LYS A 124 -2.19 -13.78 -22.18
N PRO A 125 -2.97 -14.55 -21.39
CA PRO A 125 -2.63 -14.86 -20.02
C PRO A 125 -1.23 -15.46 -19.92
N THR A 126 -0.38 -14.83 -19.11
CA THR A 126 1.01 -15.25 -18.92
C THR A 126 1.37 -15.02 -17.46
N GLN A 127 1.74 -16.06 -16.75
CA GLN A 127 2.26 -15.92 -15.39
C GLN A 127 3.63 -15.24 -15.43
N VAL A 128 3.68 -13.99 -15.00
CA VAL A 128 4.89 -13.17 -14.98
C VAL A 128 5.59 -13.28 -13.64
N HIS A 129 4.82 -13.34 -12.55
CA HIS A 129 5.32 -13.42 -11.19
C HIS A 129 4.72 -14.60 -10.44
N ASP A 130 5.55 -15.34 -9.71
CA ASP A 130 5.09 -16.33 -8.71
C ASP A 130 4.67 -15.66 -7.40
N PHE A 131 5.19 -14.45 -7.15
CA PHE A 131 4.88 -13.62 -6.00
C PHE A 131 5.25 -12.16 -6.27
N VAL A 132 4.69 -11.27 -5.46
CA VAL A 132 5.05 -9.85 -5.38
C VAL A 132 5.43 -9.47 -3.96
N ILE A 133 6.25 -8.42 -3.82
CA ILE A 133 6.73 -7.94 -2.53
C ILE A 133 6.12 -6.57 -2.26
N GLY A 134 5.60 -6.38 -1.05
CA GLY A 134 5.21 -5.09 -0.51
C GLY A 134 6.11 -4.70 0.66
N GLN A 135 6.34 -3.40 0.80
CA GLN A 135 7.14 -2.89 1.92
C GLN A 135 6.63 -1.54 2.38
N PHE A 136 6.77 -1.31 3.67
CA PHE A 136 6.54 -0.01 4.25
C PHE A 136 7.55 0.27 5.36
N SER A 137 8.09 1.47 5.36
CA SER A 137 9.20 1.83 6.26
C SER A 137 8.80 2.74 7.41
N ASN A 138 7.58 3.23 7.47
CA ASN A 138 6.98 4.06 8.53
C ASN A 138 7.78 5.32 8.94
N LYS A 139 8.91 5.56 8.28
CA LYS A 139 9.81 6.62 8.68
C LYS A 139 9.34 7.99 8.22
N GLY A 140 9.29 8.95 9.15
CA GLY A 140 8.84 10.32 8.88
C GLY A 140 7.32 10.50 8.86
N ILE A 141 6.56 9.40 9.01
CA ILE A 141 5.10 9.38 9.10
C ILE A 141 4.67 9.07 10.54
N ILE A 142 5.60 8.53 11.34
CA ILE A 142 5.40 8.26 12.75
C ILE A 142 5.62 9.56 13.53
N ASP A 143 4.85 9.78 14.59
CA ASP A 143 4.89 10.96 15.45
C ASP A 143 6.26 11.22 16.09
N ASN A 144 7.07 10.18 16.18
CA ASN A 144 8.41 10.23 16.72
C ASN A 144 9.40 9.71 15.67
N ASN A 145 10.30 10.59 15.24
CA ASN A 145 11.36 10.26 14.27
C ASN A 145 12.30 9.14 14.73
N ASP A 146 12.33 8.82 16.02
CA ASP A 146 13.14 7.73 16.58
C ASP A 146 12.46 6.36 16.49
N ARG A 147 11.15 6.34 16.19
CA ARG A 147 10.43 5.07 15.99
C ARG A 147 10.61 4.57 14.58
N ILE A 148 11.14 3.37 14.49
CA ILE A 148 11.29 2.63 13.24
C ILE A 148 10.39 1.41 13.32
N TYR A 149 9.43 1.31 12.41
CA TYR A 149 8.52 0.18 12.33
C TYR A 149 8.41 -0.31 10.88
N PRO A 150 9.47 -0.93 10.35
CA PRO A 150 9.43 -1.48 9.01
C PRO A 150 8.47 -2.65 8.94
N ILE A 151 7.80 -2.79 7.80
CA ILE A 151 6.94 -3.90 7.48
C ILE A 151 7.39 -4.42 6.11
N ARG A 152 7.45 -5.74 5.95
CA ARG A 152 7.70 -6.41 4.68
C ARG A 152 6.64 -7.46 4.47
N CYS A 153 6.23 -7.66 3.24
CA CYS A 153 5.33 -8.75 2.92
C CYS A 153 5.67 -9.40 1.59
N ILE A 154 5.24 -10.62 1.48
CA ILE A 154 5.21 -11.38 0.23
C ILE A 154 3.78 -11.87 0.01
N ARG A 155 3.31 -11.73 -1.22
CA ARG A 155 2.01 -12.21 -1.65
C ARG A 155 2.17 -13.09 -2.87
N ASP A 156 1.60 -14.29 -2.83
CA ASP A 156 1.35 -15.13 -4.00
C ASP A 156 -0.14 -15.01 -4.44
N ASP A 157 -0.60 -15.86 -5.31
CA ASP A 157 -1.98 -15.90 -5.83
C ASP A 157 -3.03 -16.14 -4.75
N ARG A 158 -2.63 -16.67 -3.59
CA ARG A 158 -3.55 -17.05 -2.52
C ARG A 158 -3.24 -16.44 -1.17
N TYR A 159 -1.95 -16.38 -0.79
CA TYR A 159 -1.54 -16.04 0.57
C TYR A 159 -0.85 -14.69 0.64
N SER A 160 -1.16 -13.94 1.69
CA SER A 160 -0.41 -12.76 2.13
C SER A 160 0.35 -13.13 3.39
N PHE A 161 1.68 -13.02 3.37
CA PHE A 161 2.55 -13.22 4.53
C PHE A 161 3.22 -11.90 4.87
N ILE A 162 3.02 -11.42 6.10
CA ILE A 162 3.52 -10.14 6.58
C ILE A 162 4.54 -10.36 7.69
N TRP A 163 5.69 -9.71 7.59
CA TRP A 163 6.72 -9.66 8.60
C TRP A 163 6.85 -8.26 9.19
N SER A 164 6.74 -8.16 10.51
CA SER A 164 6.93 -6.95 11.31
C SER A 164 8.13 -7.14 12.25
N PRO A 165 9.37 -6.86 11.81
CA PRO A 165 10.57 -7.16 12.59
C PRO A 165 10.64 -6.42 13.94
N ASN A 166 9.92 -5.31 14.07
CA ASN A 166 9.85 -4.52 15.31
C ASN A 166 8.50 -4.70 16.05
N HIS A 167 7.93 -5.91 15.98
CA HIS A 167 6.59 -6.25 16.47
C HIS A 167 6.37 -6.01 17.98
N GLU A 168 7.43 -5.99 18.77
CA GLU A 168 7.36 -5.70 20.23
C GLU A 168 6.93 -4.25 20.48
N GLN A 169 7.15 -3.37 19.52
CA GLN A 169 6.74 -1.97 19.61
C GLN A 169 5.29 -1.78 19.18
N ILE A 170 4.70 -0.70 19.67
CA ILE A 170 3.37 -0.26 19.26
C ILE A 170 3.44 0.26 17.83
N THR A 171 2.56 -0.24 16.97
CA THR A 171 2.36 0.32 15.64
C THR A 171 1.80 1.73 15.78
N SER A 172 2.48 2.72 15.22
CA SER A 172 2.05 4.11 15.24
C SER A 172 2.21 4.76 13.88
N ASN A 173 1.29 5.62 13.52
CA ASN A 173 1.39 6.57 12.42
C ASN A 173 0.50 7.79 12.72
N VAL A 174 0.56 8.80 11.86
CA VAL A 174 -0.19 10.06 12.07
C VAL A 174 -1.70 9.83 12.20
N SER A 175 -2.25 8.85 11.47
CA SER A 175 -3.70 8.55 11.51
C SER A 175 -4.13 7.80 12.78
N LEU A 176 -3.18 7.20 13.50
CA LEU A 176 -3.45 6.43 14.71
C LEU A 176 -3.10 7.20 15.99
N SER A 177 -2.38 8.31 15.91
CA SER A 177 -1.82 9.01 17.09
C SER A 177 -2.90 9.36 18.14
N LYS A 178 -4.05 9.85 17.71
CA LYS A 178 -5.16 10.17 18.60
C LYS A 178 -5.78 8.91 19.24
N ALA A 179 -5.95 7.85 18.46
CA ALA A 179 -6.46 6.58 18.97
C ALA A 179 -5.51 5.96 20.01
N LEU A 180 -4.21 6.02 19.76
CA LEU A 180 -3.19 5.51 20.68
C LEU A 180 -3.14 6.31 21.98
N ALA A 181 -3.27 7.63 21.92
CA ALA A 181 -3.37 8.46 23.12
C ALA A 181 -4.57 8.05 23.98
N LEU A 182 -5.75 7.86 23.38
CA LEU A 182 -6.95 7.39 24.09
C LEU A 182 -6.75 5.99 24.70
N ILE A 183 -6.12 5.06 23.98
CA ILE A 183 -5.81 3.72 24.49
C ILE A 183 -4.90 3.78 25.72
N ASN A 184 -3.95 4.72 25.74
CA ASN A 184 -3.01 4.90 26.83
C ASN A 184 -3.56 5.76 27.99
N GLY A 185 -4.81 6.25 27.90
CA GLY A 185 -5.38 7.16 28.89
C GLY A 185 -4.81 8.58 28.84
N GLU A 186 -4.18 8.95 27.73
CA GLU A 186 -3.60 10.27 27.49
C GLU A 186 -4.63 11.20 26.82
N THR A 187 -4.50 12.50 27.06
CA THR A 187 -5.30 13.50 26.34
C THR A 187 -4.80 13.64 24.89
N PRO A 188 -5.60 13.30 23.87
CA PRO A 188 -5.17 13.45 22.49
C PRO A 188 -4.92 14.90 22.10
N ARG A 189 -3.88 15.15 21.31
CA ARG A 189 -3.70 16.45 20.68
C ARG A 189 -4.81 16.73 19.67
N ALA A 190 -5.29 17.96 19.59
CA ALA A 190 -6.25 18.38 18.60
C ALA A 190 -5.68 18.19 17.18
N ASN A 191 -6.47 17.61 16.29
CA ASN A 191 -6.11 17.53 14.87
C ASN A 191 -6.11 18.93 14.24
N LYS A 192 -5.26 19.13 13.24
CA LYS A 192 -5.41 20.29 12.36
C LYS A 192 -6.76 20.20 11.64
N PRO A 193 -7.46 21.33 11.43
CA PRO A 193 -8.72 21.32 10.68
C PRO A 193 -8.57 20.58 9.34
N GLY A 194 -9.53 19.73 8.99
CA GLY A 194 -9.52 18.92 7.77
C GLY A 194 -8.61 17.68 7.80
N LYS A 195 -8.01 17.35 8.95
CA LYS A 195 -7.23 16.11 9.16
C LYS A 195 -7.84 15.26 10.26
N GLU A 196 -9.09 14.89 10.07
CA GLU A 196 -9.78 13.99 11.00
C GLU A 196 -9.51 12.54 10.58
N PHE A 197 -8.96 11.76 11.50
CA PHE A 197 -8.74 10.32 11.29
C PHE A 197 -9.71 9.54 12.17
N PRO A 198 -10.56 8.67 11.60
CA PRO A 198 -11.65 8.04 12.35
C PRO A 198 -11.22 6.99 13.37
N ALA A 199 -9.95 6.56 13.37
CA ALA A 199 -9.46 5.53 14.30
C ALA A 199 -9.72 5.86 15.79
N ALA A 200 -9.76 7.14 16.16
CA ALA A 200 -10.07 7.57 17.53
C ALA A 200 -11.52 7.23 17.92
N SER A 201 -12.49 7.42 17.02
CA SER A 201 -13.89 7.10 17.28
C SER A 201 -14.12 5.60 17.50
N TRP A 202 -13.25 4.75 16.97
CA TRP A 202 -13.30 3.32 17.25
C TRP A 202 -13.00 3.00 18.72
N VAL A 203 -12.00 3.71 19.28
CA VAL A 203 -11.64 3.57 20.71
C VAL A 203 -12.75 4.09 21.60
N GLU A 204 -13.34 5.23 21.23
CA GLU A 204 -14.46 5.83 21.96
C GLU A 204 -15.75 4.98 21.88
N ALA A 205 -15.99 4.30 20.74
CA ALA A 205 -17.13 3.42 20.54
C ALA A 205 -16.96 2.02 21.14
N ALA A 206 -15.76 1.66 21.60
CA ALA A 206 -15.49 0.33 22.18
C ALA A 206 -16.31 0.13 23.47
N LYS A 207 -17.03 -1.00 23.53
CA LYS A 207 -17.70 -1.45 24.75
C LYS A 207 -16.69 -2.21 25.61
N GLY A 208 -16.17 -1.60 26.67
CA GLY A 208 -15.16 -2.17 27.53
C GLY A 208 -13.72 -1.72 27.20
N PRO A 209 -12.69 -2.40 27.74
CA PRO A 209 -11.31 -2.04 27.45
C PRO A 209 -11.00 -2.08 25.96
N PRO A 210 -10.48 -1.00 25.36
CA PRO A 210 -10.31 -0.90 23.91
C PRO A 210 -9.51 -2.05 23.28
N LEU A 211 -8.49 -2.56 23.99
CA LEU A 211 -7.63 -3.64 23.51
C LEU A 211 -8.27 -5.05 23.54
N GLU A 212 -9.44 -5.19 24.11
CA GLU A 212 -10.24 -6.42 24.01
C GLU A 212 -10.95 -6.51 22.64
N ASN A 213 -11.16 -5.37 21.97
CA ASN A 213 -11.65 -5.38 20.60
C ASN A 213 -10.54 -5.84 19.65
N PRO A 214 -10.72 -6.93 18.86
CA PRO A 214 -9.67 -7.49 18.03
C PRO A 214 -9.17 -6.53 16.94
N LEU A 215 -10.04 -5.67 16.37
CA LEU A 215 -9.63 -4.68 15.39
C LEU A 215 -8.78 -3.58 16.02
N ILE A 216 -9.14 -3.06 17.19
CA ILE A 216 -8.36 -2.05 17.91
C ILE A 216 -7.02 -2.65 18.35
N LYS A 217 -7.02 -3.88 18.84
CA LYS A 217 -5.79 -4.61 19.19
C LYS A 217 -4.87 -4.74 17.96
N LYS A 218 -5.41 -5.10 16.80
CA LYS A 218 -4.68 -5.23 15.53
C LYS A 218 -4.12 -3.90 15.03
N LEU A 219 -4.79 -2.76 15.28
CA LEU A 219 -4.25 -1.42 14.99
C LEU A 219 -3.01 -1.10 15.81
N ASN A 220 -2.99 -1.53 17.07
CA ASN A 220 -1.99 -1.17 18.06
C ASN A 220 -0.77 -2.12 18.03
N ARG A 221 -1.03 -3.43 18.00
CA ARG A 221 0.02 -4.45 18.08
C ARG A 221 -0.16 -5.48 16.98
N ARG A 222 0.93 -5.80 16.32
CA ARG A 222 0.99 -6.81 15.27
C ARG A 222 1.91 -7.93 15.68
N PRO A 223 1.65 -9.19 15.30
CA PRO A 223 2.60 -10.28 15.50
C PRO A 223 3.84 -10.05 14.64
N GLU A 224 4.93 -10.74 14.96
CA GLU A 224 6.13 -10.76 14.12
C GLU A 224 5.82 -11.26 12.72
N PHE A 225 5.09 -12.38 12.64
CA PHE A 225 4.65 -13.00 11.41
C PHE A 225 3.14 -13.14 11.41
N ALA A 226 2.49 -12.69 10.35
CA ALA A 226 1.09 -12.93 10.09
C ALA A 226 0.93 -13.61 8.73
N LEU A 227 -0.06 -14.48 8.60
CA LEU A 227 -0.43 -15.15 7.36
C LEU A 227 -1.94 -15.05 7.14
N TYR A 228 -2.35 -14.69 5.94
CA TYR A 228 -3.76 -14.62 5.54
C TYR A 228 -3.99 -15.42 4.28
N ASP A 229 -5.10 -16.18 4.22
CA ASP A 229 -5.59 -16.90 3.04
C ASP A 229 -6.59 -16.00 2.31
N LEU A 230 -6.14 -15.22 1.34
CA LEU A 230 -6.95 -14.20 0.68
C LEU A 230 -8.13 -14.75 -0.12
N GLN A 231 -8.09 -16.01 -0.50
CA GLN A 231 -9.23 -16.68 -1.15
C GLN A 231 -10.38 -16.96 -0.17
N LYS A 232 -10.06 -17.18 1.12
CA LYS A 232 -11.05 -17.46 2.17
C LYS A 232 -11.34 -16.28 3.05
N ASP A 233 -10.38 -15.41 3.21
CA ASP A 233 -10.38 -14.23 4.07
C ASP A 233 -9.82 -13.01 3.31
N PRO A 234 -10.52 -12.50 2.30
CA PRO A 234 -10.07 -11.37 1.49
C PRO A 234 -9.93 -10.07 2.28
N HIS A 235 -10.36 -10.06 3.53
CA HIS A 235 -10.28 -8.92 4.44
C HIS A 235 -9.22 -9.08 5.53
N GLU A 236 -8.44 -10.16 5.48
CA GLU A 236 -7.33 -10.42 6.41
C GLU A 236 -7.73 -10.31 7.88
N LEU A 237 -8.91 -10.82 8.25
CA LEU A 237 -9.43 -10.78 9.62
C LEU A 237 -8.85 -11.89 10.50
N ASN A 238 -8.52 -13.05 9.89
CA ASN A 238 -8.12 -14.26 10.57
C ASN A 238 -6.64 -14.56 10.30
N ASP A 239 -5.79 -14.22 11.27
CA ASP A 239 -4.36 -14.50 11.19
C ASP A 239 -4.07 -15.99 11.43
N LEU A 240 -3.47 -16.63 10.43
CA LEU A 240 -3.06 -18.03 10.41
C LEU A 240 -1.57 -18.21 10.78
N GLY A 241 -0.87 -17.12 11.15
CA GLY A 241 0.57 -17.11 11.40
C GLY A 241 1.04 -18.04 12.51
N SER A 242 0.16 -18.37 13.45
CA SER A 242 0.42 -19.32 14.54
C SER A 242 -0.24 -20.70 14.36
N ASP A 243 -1.00 -20.94 13.28
CA ASP A 243 -1.67 -22.22 13.03
C ASP A 243 -0.67 -23.27 12.51
N PRO A 244 -0.45 -24.38 13.24
CA PRO A 244 0.46 -25.45 12.83
C PRO A 244 0.13 -26.07 11.46
N LYS A 245 -1.14 -26.03 11.03
CA LYS A 245 -1.58 -26.53 9.72
C LYS A 245 -0.96 -25.74 8.56
N HIS A 246 -0.60 -24.49 8.79
CA HIS A 246 -0.03 -23.59 7.78
C HIS A 246 1.51 -23.47 7.86
N LYS A 247 2.17 -24.24 8.73
CA LYS A 247 3.63 -24.18 8.94
C LYS A 247 4.44 -24.32 7.65
N LYS A 248 4.03 -25.19 6.73
CA LYS A 248 4.73 -25.38 5.44
C LYS A 248 4.62 -24.11 4.58
N THR A 249 3.43 -23.52 4.49
CA THR A 249 3.17 -22.27 3.73
C THR A 249 3.96 -21.11 4.34
N ILE A 250 3.91 -20.94 5.66
CA ILE A 250 4.67 -19.92 6.40
C ILE A 250 6.15 -20.04 6.09
N ASN A 251 6.73 -21.24 6.22
CA ASN A 251 8.16 -21.45 5.98
C ASN A 251 8.53 -21.16 4.51
N ARG A 252 7.71 -21.56 3.55
CA ARG A 252 7.93 -21.27 2.13
C ARG A 252 7.97 -19.77 1.87
N LEU A 253 6.92 -19.06 2.26
CA LEU A 253 6.81 -17.61 2.01
C LEU A 253 7.85 -16.82 2.77
N ARG A 254 8.13 -17.19 4.03
CA ARG A 254 9.20 -16.57 4.82
C ARG A 254 10.55 -16.72 4.12
N ASN A 255 10.90 -17.92 3.69
CA ASN A 255 12.20 -18.16 3.04
C ASN A 255 12.30 -17.40 1.70
N GLN A 256 11.22 -17.36 0.91
CA GLN A 256 11.18 -16.57 -0.32
C GLN A 256 11.36 -15.07 -0.04
N LEU A 257 10.63 -14.53 0.95
CA LEU A 257 10.75 -13.13 1.35
C LEU A 257 12.18 -12.81 1.80
N PHE A 258 12.75 -13.61 2.70
CA PHE A 258 14.06 -13.35 3.27
C PHE A 258 15.17 -13.45 2.20
N SER A 259 15.10 -14.45 1.32
CA SER A 259 16.04 -14.55 0.21
C SER A 259 15.93 -13.36 -0.76
N TRP A 260 14.73 -12.84 -0.99
CA TRP A 260 14.52 -11.65 -1.79
C TRP A 260 15.11 -10.39 -1.14
N LEU A 261 14.94 -10.23 0.17
CA LEU A 261 15.48 -9.11 0.94
C LEU A 261 17.02 -9.15 1.02
N GLU A 262 17.61 -10.33 1.23
CA GLU A 262 19.08 -10.50 1.22
C GLU A 262 19.70 -10.06 -0.10
N GLN A 263 19.10 -10.42 -1.24
CA GLN A 263 19.56 -10.01 -2.57
C GLN A 263 19.50 -8.50 -2.81
N ARG A 264 18.89 -7.74 -1.91
CA ARG A 264 18.66 -6.28 -2.00
C ARG A 264 19.19 -5.50 -0.81
N ASP A 265 20.10 -6.12 -0.05
CA ASP A 265 20.73 -5.52 1.13
C ASP A 265 19.71 -5.03 2.18
N ASP A 266 18.56 -5.70 2.29
CA ASP A 266 17.47 -5.38 3.25
C ASP A 266 17.17 -6.52 4.21
N ALA A 267 18.14 -7.37 4.50
CA ALA A 267 18.02 -8.49 5.44
C ALA A 267 17.73 -8.03 6.88
N ASP A 268 18.20 -6.84 7.27
CA ASP A 268 17.82 -6.15 8.51
C ASP A 268 17.13 -4.82 8.21
N PRO A 269 15.81 -4.80 8.03
CA PRO A 269 15.07 -3.58 7.72
C PRO A 269 15.18 -2.51 8.80
N ILE A 270 15.41 -2.87 10.06
CA ILE A 270 15.58 -1.91 11.17
C ILE A 270 16.93 -1.18 11.00
N ALA A 271 17.99 -1.91 10.71
CA ALA A 271 19.30 -1.31 10.45
C ALA A 271 19.29 -0.45 9.19
N THR A 272 18.65 -0.93 8.12
CA THR A 272 18.47 -0.20 6.85
C THR A 272 17.80 1.16 7.10
N GLU A 273 16.69 1.19 7.82
CA GLU A 273 15.98 2.40 8.16
C GLU A 273 16.81 3.37 9.02
N ARG A 274 17.56 2.85 9.99
CA ARG A 274 18.48 3.64 10.83
C ARG A 274 19.59 4.28 10.00
N ALA A 275 20.17 3.56 9.05
CA ALA A 275 21.21 4.06 8.17
C ALA A 275 20.72 5.19 7.27
N ILE A 276 19.54 5.05 6.66
CA ILE A 276 18.88 6.09 5.87
C ILE A 276 18.67 7.36 6.71
N THR A 277 18.39 7.21 8.02
CA THR A 277 18.19 8.36 8.93
C THR A 277 19.47 9.13 9.15
N LYS A 278 20.53 8.45 9.49
CA LYS A 278 21.83 9.07 9.74
C LYS A 278 22.30 9.85 8.51
N ASN A 279 22.18 9.27 7.33
CA ASN A 279 22.59 9.90 6.07
C ASN A 279 21.76 11.15 5.70
N LYS A 280 20.50 11.24 6.11
CA LYS A 280 19.67 12.46 5.93
C LYS A 280 20.06 13.58 6.90
N ALA A 281 20.41 13.24 8.13
CA ALA A 281 20.83 14.21 9.14
C ALA A 281 22.18 14.88 8.81
N THR A 282 23.05 14.20 8.06
CA THR A 282 24.38 14.70 7.66
C THR A 282 24.39 15.53 6.38
N LYS A 283 23.31 15.52 5.60
CA LYS A 283 23.22 16.38 4.40
C LYS A 283 22.84 17.79 4.79
N PRO A 284 23.63 18.84 4.46
CA PRO A 284 23.28 20.21 4.73
C PRO A 284 21.95 20.56 4.06
N ASN A 285 21.08 21.21 4.82
CA ASN A 285 19.73 21.60 4.38
C ASN A 285 19.86 22.66 3.27
N LYS A 286 19.95 22.22 2.00
CA LYS A 286 19.91 23.14 0.86
C LYS A 286 18.52 23.78 0.83
N LYS A 287 18.39 24.97 1.45
CA LYS A 287 17.21 25.82 1.31
C LYS A 287 16.96 25.98 -0.19
N ARG A 288 15.81 25.51 -0.67
CA ARG A 288 15.35 25.83 -2.03
C ARG A 288 15.34 27.34 -2.18
N PRO A 289 15.95 27.91 -3.23
CA PRO A 289 15.85 29.33 -3.48
C PRO A 289 14.37 29.70 -3.60
N LYS A 290 13.93 30.69 -2.84
CA LYS A 290 12.61 31.28 -3.00
C LYS A 290 12.51 31.80 -4.44
N GLN A 291 11.65 31.22 -5.26
CA GLN A 291 11.28 31.84 -6.54
C GLN A 291 10.71 33.22 -6.22
N LYS A 292 11.46 34.25 -6.57
CA LYS A 292 10.94 35.62 -6.58
C LYS A 292 9.83 35.66 -7.61
N GLY A 293 8.61 35.94 -7.15
CA GLY A 293 7.48 36.15 -8.02
C GLY A 293 7.82 37.21 -9.07
N GLN A 294 7.72 36.85 -10.32
CA GLN A 294 7.62 37.86 -11.38
C GLN A 294 6.17 38.32 -11.41
N ASN A 295 5.94 39.48 -10.77
CA ASN A 295 4.81 40.32 -11.10
C ASN A 295 5.08 40.92 -12.50
N LYS A 296 4.32 40.53 -13.45
CA LYS A 296 3.86 41.40 -14.55
C LYS A 296 2.54 40.86 -15.09
#